data_9fcfa042b46cf66078a805d94aaef8d2
#
_entry.id   9fcfa042b46cf66078a805d94aaef8d2
#
_cell.length_a   1.000
_cell.length_b   1.000
_cell.length_c   1.000
_cell.angle_alpha   90.00
_cell.angle_beta   90.00
_cell.angle_gamma   90.00
#
_symmetry.space_group_name_H-M   'P 1'
#
loop_
_entity.id
_entity.type
_entity.pdbx_description
1 polymer ?
#
loop_
_entity_poly.entity_id
_entity_poly.type
_entity_poly.pdbx_seq_one_letter_code
_entity_poly.pdbx_strand_id
1 'polypeptide(L)'
;IGHGRNDCAACHGGVVDASGAPPPDLSGRFDRASLGVGAHVAHVKAGRLASPIACASCHVVPTTLASPGHIDSPAPAEVSFGGLARARGAQPMWQRGSATCAGVYCHGSVTPSWSGGADEATCGTCHGVPPSDGSHVSTLTLRDCVTCHPRTVDGFGSILFNNGMSEHIDGTIDGI
;
A
#
# COMPACT_ATOMS: atom_id res chain seq x y z
N ILE A 1 6.35 -33.74 -4.53
CA ILE A 1 7.11 -32.51 -4.79
C ILE A 1 6.90 -31.67 -3.55
N GLY A 2 7.89 -31.66 -2.64
CA GLY A 2 7.80 -30.88 -1.41
C GLY A 2 8.04 -29.41 -1.72
N HIS A 3 7.00 -28.60 -1.73
CA HIS A 3 7.14 -27.16 -1.68
C HIS A 3 7.74 -26.79 -0.32
N GLY A 4 8.82 -26.00 -0.33
CA GLY A 4 9.42 -25.50 0.91
C GLY A 4 8.38 -24.76 1.73
N ARG A 5 8.48 -24.84 3.05
CA ARG A 5 7.45 -24.39 4.02
C ARG A 5 7.05 -22.91 3.92
N ASN A 6 7.70 -22.12 3.08
CA ASN A 6 7.49 -20.67 2.93
C ASN A 6 7.51 -20.22 1.46
N ASP A 7 7.25 -21.10 0.49
CA ASP A 7 7.18 -20.71 -0.91
C ASP A 7 5.75 -20.28 -1.28
N CYS A 8 5.40 -19.06 -0.92
CA CYS A 8 4.10 -18.47 -1.23
C CYS A 8 3.86 -18.41 -2.75
N ALA A 9 4.91 -18.21 -3.53
CA ALA A 9 4.83 -18.10 -4.98
C ALA A 9 4.53 -19.44 -5.68
N ALA A 10 4.55 -20.56 -4.96
CA ALA A 10 4.14 -21.86 -5.50
C ALA A 10 2.63 -21.93 -5.82
N CYS A 11 1.81 -21.15 -5.12
CA CYS A 11 0.35 -21.11 -5.29
C CYS A 11 -0.17 -19.70 -5.59
N HIS A 12 0.48 -18.70 -5.02
CA HIS A 12 0.15 -17.28 -5.24
C HIS A 12 1.01 -16.69 -6.37
N GLY A 13 0.71 -15.47 -6.76
CA GLY A 13 1.48 -14.72 -7.74
C GLY A 13 2.90 -14.35 -7.27
N GLY A 14 3.56 -13.50 -8.03
CA GLY A 14 4.95 -13.12 -7.75
C GLY A 14 5.97 -14.16 -8.18
N VAL A 15 5.63 -15.01 -9.16
CA VAL A 15 6.53 -16.04 -9.70
C VAL A 15 7.85 -15.45 -10.22
N VAL A 16 7.81 -14.19 -10.68
CA VAL A 16 8.99 -13.49 -11.22
C VAL A 16 9.83 -12.85 -10.10
N ASP A 17 9.19 -12.37 -9.03
CA ASP A 17 9.85 -11.62 -7.95
C ASP A 17 9.78 -12.33 -6.58
N ALA A 18 9.26 -13.54 -6.55
CA ALA A 18 9.10 -14.37 -5.36
C ALA A 18 8.32 -13.68 -4.20
N SER A 19 7.52 -12.64 -4.52
CA SER A 19 6.78 -11.88 -3.50
C SER A 19 5.58 -12.64 -2.94
N GLY A 20 5.05 -13.60 -3.69
CA GLY A 20 3.77 -14.24 -3.39
C GLY A 20 2.55 -13.34 -3.66
N ALA A 21 2.75 -12.14 -4.19
CA ALA A 21 1.67 -11.22 -4.53
C ALA A 21 1.25 -11.37 -6.00
N PRO A 22 -0.06 -11.28 -6.32
CA PRO A 22 -0.50 -11.22 -7.71
C PRO A 22 0.13 -10.07 -8.51
N PRO A 23 0.29 -10.20 -9.85
CA PRO A 23 -0.18 -11.27 -10.70
C PRO A 23 0.72 -12.50 -10.76
N PRO A 24 0.22 -13.68 -11.24
CA PRO A 24 -1.18 -13.99 -11.47
C PRO A 24 -1.98 -14.17 -10.19
N ASP A 25 -3.31 -14.01 -10.25
CA ASP A 25 -4.20 -14.44 -9.15
C ASP A 25 -4.38 -15.98 -9.16
N LEU A 26 -5.08 -16.51 -8.17
CA LEU A 26 -5.33 -17.96 -8.05
C LEU A 26 -6.12 -18.56 -9.23
N SER A 27 -6.73 -17.73 -10.07
CA SER A 27 -7.40 -18.14 -11.31
C SER A 27 -6.51 -17.98 -12.55
N GLY A 28 -5.24 -17.64 -12.36
CA GLY A 28 -4.27 -17.43 -13.44
C GLY A 28 -4.45 -16.12 -14.19
N ARG A 29 -5.15 -15.13 -13.64
CA ARG A 29 -5.37 -13.84 -14.29
C ARG A 29 -4.23 -12.87 -14.01
N PHE A 30 -3.91 -12.06 -15.02
CA PHE A 30 -2.87 -11.03 -14.95
C PHE A 30 -3.45 -9.62 -15.04
N ASP A 31 -4.70 -9.50 -15.44
CA ASP A 31 -5.35 -8.21 -15.64
C ASP A 31 -5.63 -7.53 -14.30
N ARG A 32 -5.22 -6.27 -14.18
CA ARG A 32 -5.47 -5.41 -13.03
C ARG A 32 -6.96 -5.22 -12.73
N ALA A 33 -7.85 -5.33 -13.73
CA ALA A 33 -9.28 -5.27 -13.53
C ALA A 33 -9.82 -6.49 -12.74
N SER A 34 -9.07 -7.59 -12.68
CA SER A 34 -9.38 -8.72 -11.80
C SER A 34 -9.17 -8.34 -10.35
N LEU A 35 -10.18 -8.55 -9.48
CA LEU A 35 -10.06 -8.25 -8.05
C LEU A 35 -8.90 -8.98 -7.36
N GLY A 36 -8.58 -10.21 -7.81
CA GLY A 36 -7.46 -10.97 -7.29
C GLY A 36 -6.10 -10.39 -7.66
N VAL A 37 -6.01 -9.60 -8.73
CA VAL A 37 -4.78 -8.91 -9.17
C VAL A 37 -4.77 -7.47 -8.64
N GLY A 38 -5.71 -6.64 -9.07
CA GLY A 38 -5.87 -5.26 -8.60
C GLY A 38 -4.58 -4.47 -8.51
N ALA A 39 -4.43 -3.73 -7.44
CA ALA A 39 -3.30 -2.84 -7.17
C ALA A 39 -2.15 -3.53 -6.41
N HIS A 40 -2.08 -4.86 -6.29
CA HIS A 40 -1.02 -5.53 -5.52
C HIS A 40 0.37 -5.04 -5.90
N VAL A 41 0.70 -5.00 -7.19
CA VAL A 41 2.04 -4.57 -7.66
C VAL A 41 2.37 -3.16 -7.17
N ALA A 42 1.40 -2.25 -7.17
CA ALA A 42 1.59 -0.87 -6.71
C ALA A 42 1.86 -0.79 -5.20
N HIS A 43 1.42 -1.77 -4.41
CA HIS A 43 1.61 -1.80 -2.97
C HIS A 43 2.87 -2.57 -2.55
N VAL A 44 3.19 -3.69 -3.21
CA VAL A 44 4.33 -4.53 -2.78
C VAL A 44 5.67 -4.07 -3.35
N LYS A 45 5.68 -3.16 -4.31
CA LYS A 45 6.90 -2.55 -4.84
C LYS A 45 7.04 -1.12 -4.35
N ALA A 46 8.28 -0.67 -4.16
CA ALA A 46 8.53 0.75 -3.89
C ALA A 46 7.96 1.58 -5.05
N GLY A 47 7.08 2.49 -4.71
CA GLY A 47 6.50 3.46 -5.63
C GLY A 47 7.26 4.78 -5.60
N ARG A 48 6.66 5.81 -6.20
CA ARG A 48 7.19 7.18 -6.14
C ARG A 48 6.85 7.90 -4.83
N LEU A 49 5.86 7.40 -4.08
CA LEU A 49 5.31 8.07 -2.91
C LEU A 49 5.51 7.27 -1.62
N ALA A 50 5.72 5.97 -1.68
CA ALA A 50 5.78 5.13 -0.49
C ALA A 50 6.75 3.97 -0.66
N SER A 51 7.26 3.50 0.46
CA SER A 51 7.96 2.22 0.60
C SER A 51 7.03 1.05 0.25
N PRO A 52 7.57 -0.16 -0.03
CA PRO A 52 6.76 -1.36 -0.17
C PRO A 52 5.87 -1.58 1.05
N ILE A 53 4.60 -1.85 0.82
CA ILE A 53 3.61 -2.12 1.87
C ILE A 53 3.63 -3.61 2.20
N ALA A 54 3.76 -3.94 3.48
CA ALA A 54 3.76 -5.32 3.94
C ALA A 54 2.38 -5.97 3.77
N CYS A 55 2.35 -7.25 3.39
CA CYS A 55 1.12 -8.03 3.21
C CYS A 55 0.22 -7.97 4.46
N ALA A 56 0.83 -7.94 5.65
CA ALA A 56 0.13 -7.86 6.94
C ALA A 56 -0.63 -6.54 7.14
N SER A 57 -0.43 -5.54 6.28
CA SER A 57 -1.24 -4.32 6.32
C SER A 57 -2.68 -4.55 5.84
N CYS A 58 -2.91 -5.60 5.04
CA CYS A 58 -4.21 -5.90 4.44
C CYS A 58 -4.68 -7.34 4.64
N HIS A 59 -3.78 -8.26 5.00
CA HIS A 59 -4.08 -9.69 5.12
C HIS A 59 -3.49 -10.29 6.40
N VAL A 60 -4.13 -11.32 6.92
CA VAL A 60 -3.48 -12.23 7.86
C VAL A 60 -2.47 -13.04 7.07
N VAL A 61 -1.18 -12.89 7.40
CA VAL A 61 -0.10 -13.62 6.73
C VAL A 61 0.08 -14.98 7.39
N PRO A 62 -0.20 -16.08 6.70
CA PRO A 62 -0.09 -17.42 7.29
C PRO A 62 1.37 -17.80 7.48
N THR A 63 1.66 -18.52 8.55
CA THR A 63 3.00 -19.09 8.83
C THR A 63 3.18 -20.50 8.28
N THR A 64 2.07 -21.17 7.99
CA THR A 64 2.04 -22.51 7.38
C THR A 64 0.84 -22.62 6.44
N LEU A 65 0.83 -23.62 5.56
CA LEU A 65 -0.28 -23.89 4.67
C LEU A 65 -1.61 -24.11 5.43
N ALA A 66 -1.55 -24.75 6.59
CA ALA A 66 -2.71 -25.07 7.42
C ALA A 66 -3.00 -23.98 8.49
N SER A 67 -2.39 -22.80 8.41
CA SER A 67 -2.71 -21.71 9.34
C SER A 67 -4.18 -21.32 9.23
N PRO A 68 -4.88 -21.05 10.35
CA PRO A 68 -6.23 -20.51 10.32
C PRO A 68 -6.31 -19.22 9.47
N GLY A 69 -7.36 -19.10 8.68
CA GLY A 69 -7.57 -17.98 7.75
C GLY A 69 -6.79 -18.10 6.44
N HIS A 70 -6.19 -19.26 6.12
CA HIS A 70 -5.45 -19.41 4.87
C HIS A 70 -6.24 -20.18 3.80
N ILE A 71 -6.49 -21.46 4.01
CA ILE A 71 -7.18 -22.31 3.01
C ILE A 71 -8.49 -22.90 3.57
N ASP A 72 -8.99 -22.37 4.64
CA ASP A 72 -10.16 -22.84 5.39
C ASP A 72 -11.46 -22.13 4.99
N SER A 73 -11.38 -21.15 4.10
CA SER A 73 -12.54 -20.46 3.53
C SER A 73 -12.49 -20.46 1.99
N PRO A 74 -13.65 -20.39 1.32
CA PRO A 74 -13.69 -20.26 -0.13
C PRO A 74 -13.18 -18.89 -0.58
N ALA A 75 -12.59 -18.84 -1.78
CA ALA A 75 -12.24 -17.57 -2.42
C ALA A 75 -13.46 -16.64 -2.53
N PRO A 76 -13.27 -15.33 -2.51
CA PRO A 76 -12.01 -14.58 -2.57
C PRO A 76 -11.37 -14.35 -1.19
N ALA A 77 -10.07 -14.04 -1.17
CA ALA A 77 -9.31 -13.77 0.05
C ALA A 77 -9.96 -12.72 0.95
N GLU A 78 -9.86 -12.91 2.24
CA GLU A 78 -10.26 -11.95 3.25
C GLU A 78 -9.31 -10.75 3.28
N VAL A 79 -9.87 -9.56 3.52
CA VAL A 79 -9.12 -8.36 3.81
C VAL A 79 -9.28 -8.05 5.30
N SER A 80 -8.18 -8.20 6.03
CA SER A 80 -8.09 -7.97 7.47
C SER A 80 -7.01 -6.94 7.74
N PHE A 81 -7.39 -5.67 7.74
CA PHE A 81 -6.45 -4.58 7.89
C PHE A 81 -5.68 -4.62 9.22
N GLY A 82 -4.37 -4.37 9.13
CA GLY A 82 -3.45 -4.30 10.26
C GLY A 82 -2.33 -3.30 10.01
N GLY A 83 -1.34 -3.28 10.88
CA GLY A 83 -0.10 -2.53 10.71
C GLY A 83 -0.30 -1.10 10.19
N LEU A 84 0.40 -0.77 9.11
CA LEU A 84 0.41 0.57 8.52
C LEU A 84 -0.99 1.05 8.09
N ALA A 85 -1.86 0.16 7.61
CA ALA A 85 -3.21 0.56 7.18
C ALA A 85 -4.04 1.17 8.32
N ARG A 86 -3.76 0.78 9.58
CA ARG A 86 -4.41 1.28 10.79
C ARG A 86 -3.60 2.31 11.57
N ALA A 87 -2.46 2.74 11.04
CA ALA A 87 -1.62 3.71 11.72
C ALA A 87 -2.44 4.96 12.08
N ARG A 88 -2.05 5.62 13.18
CA ARG A 88 -2.65 6.86 13.69
C ARG A 88 -4.15 6.80 13.95
N GLY A 89 -4.68 5.62 14.26
CA GLY A 89 -6.10 5.44 14.57
C GLY A 89 -7.01 5.35 13.34
N ALA A 90 -6.46 5.17 12.15
CA ALA A 90 -7.24 4.95 10.92
C ALA A 90 -8.19 3.76 11.07
N GLN A 91 -9.38 3.87 10.48
CA GLN A 91 -10.42 2.85 10.51
C GLN A 91 -10.67 2.33 9.08
N PRO A 92 -9.76 1.49 8.56
CA PRO A 92 -9.83 1.03 7.18
C PRO A 92 -11.02 0.11 6.96
N MET A 93 -11.63 0.26 5.77
CA MET A 93 -12.76 -0.54 5.33
C MET A 93 -12.57 -0.95 3.86
N TRP A 94 -12.68 -2.24 3.58
CA TRP A 94 -12.74 -2.76 2.23
C TRP A 94 -14.19 -2.88 1.77
N GLN A 95 -14.53 -2.20 0.69
CA GLN A 95 -15.84 -2.25 0.05
C GLN A 95 -15.75 -3.13 -1.19
N ARG A 96 -16.02 -4.41 -1.03
CA ARG A 96 -15.87 -5.41 -2.09
C ARG A 96 -16.75 -5.12 -3.31
N GLY A 97 -17.96 -4.62 -3.11
CA GLY A 97 -18.91 -4.34 -4.19
C GLY A 97 -18.46 -3.23 -5.14
N SER A 98 -17.77 -2.23 -4.62
CA SER A 98 -17.19 -1.12 -5.39
C SER A 98 -15.68 -1.29 -5.66
N ALA A 99 -15.07 -2.33 -5.09
CA ALA A 99 -13.63 -2.55 -5.14
C ALA A 99 -12.82 -1.32 -4.66
N THR A 100 -13.19 -0.76 -3.50
CA THR A 100 -12.55 0.45 -2.96
C THR A 100 -12.09 0.25 -1.53
N CYS A 101 -11.04 1.00 -1.14
CA CYS A 101 -10.52 1.06 0.23
C CYS A 101 -10.78 2.43 0.82
N ALA A 102 -11.60 2.51 1.87
CA ALA A 102 -11.89 3.75 2.59
C ALA A 102 -11.19 3.77 3.96
N GLY A 103 -10.88 4.96 4.47
CA GLY A 103 -10.38 5.16 5.82
C GLY A 103 -9.02 4.52 6.12
N VAL A 104 -8.22 4.25 5.10
CA VAL A 104 -6.88 3.68 5.23
C VAL A 104 -5.87 4.79 5.47
N TYR A 105 -4.98 4.64 6.45
CA TYR A 105 -3.96 5.65 6.76
C TYR A 105 -3.19 6.13 5.51
N CYS A 106 -2.73 5.19 4.69
CA CYS A 106 -1.91 5.49 3.52
C CYS A 106 -2.64 6.33 2.43
N HIS A 107 -3.97 6.31 2.44
CA HIS A 107 -4.78 6.99 1.43
C HIS A 107 -5.32 8.35 1.90
N GLY A 108 -5.10 8.71 3.16
CA GLY A 108 -5.63 9.96 3.71
C GLY A 108 -7.16 9.99 3.66
N SER A 109 -7.71 11.08 3.08
CA SER A 109 -9.17 11.26 2.98
C SER A 109 -9.80 10.66 1.72
N VAL A 110 -9.00 10.08 0.81
CA VAL A 110 -9.52 9.55 -0.46
C VAL A 110 -9.84 8.05 -0.37
N THR A 111 -10.68 7.61 -1.29
CA THR A 111 -11.14 6.22 -1.40
C THR A 111 -10.79 5.70 -2.79
N PRO A 112 -9.52 5.27 -3.00
CA PRO A 112 -9.07 4.83 -4.31
C PRO A 112 -9.73 3.53 -4.74
N SER A 113 -9.84 3.35 -6.06
CA SER A 113 -10.28 2.10 -6.66
C SER A 113 -9.14 1.07 -6.63
N TRP A 114 -9.45 -0.14 -6.19
CA TRP A 114 -8.50 -1.25 -6.18
C TRP A 114 -7.97 -1.62 -7.57
N SER A 115 -8.82 -1.48 -8.60
CA SER A 115 -8.45 -1.71 -10.00
C SER A 115 -8.02 -0.44 -10.74
N GLY A 116 -7.98 0.70 -10.04
CA GLY A 116 -7.59 2.00 -10.59
C GLY A 116 -6.15 2.08 -11.07
N GLY A 117 -5.83 3.13 -11.80
CA GLY A 117 -4.51 3.36 -12.42
C GLY A 117 -3.52 4.09 -11.50
N ALA A 118 -2.44 4.54 -12.13
CA ALA A 118 -1.40 5.33 -11.46
C ALA A 118 -1.93 6.69 -10.93
N ASP A 119 -3.02 7.18 -11.50
CA ASP A 119 -3.63 8.46 -11.13
C ASP A 119 -4.35 8.42 -9.77
N GLU A 120 -4.61 7.22 -9.24
CA GLU A 120 -5.19 7.03 -7.90
C GLU A 120 -4.26 7.51 -6.77
N ALA A 121 -2.97 7.65 -7.03
CA ALA A 121 -1.97 8.05 -6.05
C ALA A 121 -0.93 8.99 -6.68
N THR A 122 -1.31 10.24 -6.88
CA THR A 122 -0.42 11.31 -7.32
C THR A 122 -0.21 12.33 -6.21
N CYS A 123 0.78 13.21 -6.37
CA CYS A 123 1.06 14.29 -5.44
C CYS A 123 -0.19 15.18 -5.27
N GLY A 124 -0.60 15.40 -4.02
CA GLY A 124 -1.80 16.18 -3.71
C GLY A 124 -3.11 15.37 -3.67
N THR A 125 -3.10 14.07 -4.03
CA THR A 125 -4.31 13.24 -4.01
C THR A 125 -4.74 12.93 -2.57
N CYS A 126 -3.81 12.56 -1.70
CA CYS A 126 -4.13 12.09 -0.35
C CYS A 126 -4.26 13.23 0.67
N HIS A 127 -3.54 14.31 0.46
CA HIS A 127 -3.61 15.55 1.23
C HIS A 127 -3.27 16.73 0.33
N GLY A 128 -3.63 17.95 0.74
CA GLY A 128 -3.26 19.16 0.03
C GLY A 128 -1.74 19.37 -0.04
N VAL A 129 -1.30 20.21 -0.96
CA VAL A 129 0.10 20.64 -1.08
C VAL A 129 0.14 22.17 -1.07
N PRO A 130 0.48 22.77 0.07
CA PRO A 130 0.80 22.17 1.39
C PRO A 130 -0.44 21.54 2.06
N PRO A 131 -0.25 20.67 3.08
CA PRO A 131 -1.36 20.19 3.90
C PRO A 131 -2.12 21.32 4.56
N SER A 132 -3.45 21.21 4.65
CA SER A 132 -4.33 22.20 5.28
C SER A 132 -4.64 21.85 6.73
N ASP A 133 -3.60 21.52 7.51
CA ASP A 133 -3.69 21.05 8.90
C ASP A 133 -3.53 22.16 9.94
N GLY A 134 -3.40 23.41 9.51
CA GLY A 134 -3.17 24.58 10.37
C GLY A 134 -1.71 24.82 10.74
N SER A 135 -0.81 23.89 10.46
CA SER A 135 0.63 24.05 10.68
C SER A 135 1.36 24.64 9.48
N HIS A 136 0.74 24.57 8.30
CA HIS A 136 1.32 25.03 7.04
C HIS A 136 0.63 26.29 6.56
N VAL A 137 1.42 27.29 6.14
CA VAL A 137 0.88 28.48 5.44
C VAL A 137 0.62 28.16 3.98
N SER A 138 -0.49 28.64 3.44
CA SER A 138 -0.98 28.30 2.10
C SER A 138 -0.09 28.77 0.94
N THR A 139 0.92 29.58 1.21
CA THR A 139 1.87 30.09 0.21
C THR A 139 3.06 29.18 -0.05
N LEU A 140 3.22 28.12 0.74
CA LEU A 140 4.32 27.14 0.55
C LEU A 140 4.14 26.36 -0.76
N THR A 141 5.25 26.09 -1.39
CA THR A 141 5.35 25.26 -2.59
C THR A 141 6.05 23.93 -2.28
N LEU A 142 6.02 22.99 -3.20
CA LEU A 142 6.75 21.71 -3.05
C LEU A 142 8.24 21.89 -2.73
N ARG A 143 8.87 22.96 -3.21
CA ARG A 143 10.29 23.25 -2.99
C ARG A 143 10.58 23.72 -1.58
N ASP A 144 9.60 24.25 -0.88
CA ASP A 144 9.75 24.76 0.47
C ASP A 144 9.69 23.62 1.51
N CYS A 145 9.09 22.48 1.14
CA CYS A 145 8.93 21.33 2.03
C CYS A 145 10.26 20.83 2.61
N VAL A 146 11.35 20.84 1.84
CA VAL A 146 12.67 20.38 2.28
C VAL A 146 13.22 21.17 3.45
N THR A 147 12.80 22.41 3.65
CA THR A 147 13.28 23.28 4.74
C THR A 147 12.89 22.69 6.11
N CYS A 148 11.72 22.09 6.21
CA CYS A 148 11.21 21.51 7.44
C CYS A 148 11.23 19.97 7.42
N HIS A 149 11.19 19.35 6.23
CA HIS A 149 11.15 17.89 6.04
C HIS A 149 12.32 17.37 5.19
N PRO A 150 13.59 17.66 5.57
CA PRO A 150 14.77 17.34 4.73
C PRO A 150 15.04 15.83 4.62
N ARG A 151 14.38 15.00 5.43
CA ARG A 151 14.50 13.53 5.39
C ARG A 151 13.43 12.89 4.54
N THR A 152 12.34 13.61 4.25
CA THR A 152 11.17 13.12 3.52
C THR A 152 11.18 13.54 2.06
N VAL A 153 11.62 14.77 1.77
CA VAL A 153 11.62 15.33 0.41
C VAL A 153 12.95 16.00 0.06
N ASP A 154 13.27 16.05 -1.23
CA ASP A 154 14.40 16.81 -1.75
C ASP A 154 14.03 18.27 -2.07
N GLY A 155 15.01 19.06 -2.51
CA GLY A 155 14.82 20.47 -2.90
C GLY A 155 13.98 20.67 -4.17
N PHE A 156 13.52 19.61 -4.81
CA PHE A 156 12.61 19.63 -5.95
C PHE A 156 11.18 19.19 -5.56
N GLY A 157 10.98 18.78 -4.29
CA GLY A 157 9.72 18.28 -3.80
C GLY A 157 9.46 16.81 -4.13
N SER A 158 10.49 16.06 -4.49
CA SER A 158 10.39 14.61 -4.70
C SER A 158 10.59 13.87 -3.38
N ILE A 159 9.83 12.80 -3.17
CA ILE A 159 9.99 11.94 -2.00
C ILE A 159 11.36 11.26 -2.04
N LEU A 160 12.07 11.33 -0.91
CA LEU A 160 13.36 10.68 -0.75
C LEU A 160 13.21 9.20 -0.40
N PHE A 161 14.07 8.40 -1.01
CA PHE A 161 14.20 6.97 -0.72
C PHE A 161 15.65 6.66 -0.35
N ASN A 162 15.84 6.06 0.82
CA ASN A 162 17.12 5.56 1.28
C ASN A 162 17.05 4.03 1.37
N ASN A 163 17.85 3.33 0.57
CA ASN A 163 17.80 1.86 0.43
C ASN A 163 16.38 1.31 0.13
N GLY A 164 15.61 2.03 -0.67
CA GLY A 164 14.25 1.64 -1.05
C GLY A 164 13.17 1.92 -0.01
N MET A 165 13.53 2.58 1.10
CA MET A 165 12.61 2.99 2.15
C MET A 165 12.47 4.51 2.18
N SER A 166 11.26 5.00 2.44
CA SER A 166 10.95 6.41 2.58
C SER A 166 10.29 6.66 3.94
N GLU A 167 10.50 7.83 4.50
CA GLU A 167 9.77 8.33 5.68
C GLU A 167 8.38 8.89 5.32
N HIS A 168 8.08 9.02 4.03
CA HIS A 168 6.73 9.36 3.60
C HIS A 168 5.81 8.14 3.66
N ILE A 169 4.68 8.23 4.35
CA ILE A 169 3.72 7.14 4.56
C ILE A 169 4.35 5.95 5.32
N ASP A 170 5.02 6.22 6.43
CA ASP A 170 5.64 5.20 7.29
C ASP A 170 4.88 4.95 8.61
N GLY A 171 3.79 5.68 8.86
CA GLY A 171 2.98 5.59 10.08
C GLY A 171 3.29 6.69 11.08
N THR A 172 4.32 7.48 10.86
CA THR A 172 4.71 8.63 11.70
C THR A 172 4.39 9.96 11.02
N ILE A 173 4.45 11.04 11.78
CA ILE A 173 4.51 12.39 11.23
C ILE A 173 5.82 12.96 11.75
N ASP A 174 6.76 13.12 10.84
CA ASP A 174 8.04 13.72 11.18
C ASP A 174 7.84 15.23 11.29
N GLY A 175 7.90 15.70 12.52
CA GLY A 175 8.00 17.12 12.83
C GLY A 175 9.44 17.60 12.75
N ILE A 176 9.60 18.93 12.78
CA ILE A 176 10.91 19.59 12.92
C ILE A 176 11.52 19.21 14.27
#